data_935014b1d184c768f46db592db3e7d05
#
_entry.id   935014b1d184c768f46db592db3e7d05
#
_cell.length_a   1.000
_cell.length_b   1.000
_cell.length_c   1.000
_cell.angle_alpha   90.00
_cell.angle_beta   90.00
_cell.angle_gamma   90.00
#
_symmetry.space_group_name_H-M   'P 1'
#
loop_
_entity.id
_entity.type
_entity.pdbx_description
1 polymer ?
#
loop_
_entity_poly.entity_id
_entity_poly.type
_entity_poly.pdbx_seq_one_letter_code
_entity_poly.pdbx_strand_id
1 'polypeptide(L)'
;MDVKDLSMNPFTAVGRDWMLLAAGNETDGSNAMTVSWGHLGAIWGNSDPTVVVYVRPQRYTKVFMDRETKFTLSAFPADRKPALAYMGSHSGRDEDKAANAGLTPVYFDGTVGFEEASLTFVCEKIYTGRILEEGFSDKSIPTKNYPLKDYHTMYVGRVTAVYANTEE
;
A
#
# COMPACT_ATOMS: atom_id res chain seq x y z
N MET A 1 -1.51 -7.16 17.51
CA MET A 1 -0.06 -7.49 17.62
C MET A 1 0.74 -6.22 17.78
N ASP A 2 1.80 -6.21 18.59
CA ASP A 2 2.76 -5.09 18.61
C ASP A 2 3.66 -5.21 17.37
N VAL A 3 3.87 -4.11 16.66
CA VAL A 3 4.74 -4.07 15.48
C VAL A 3 6.19 -4.45 15.80
N LYS A 4 6.62 -4.29 17.05
CA LYS A 4 7.97 -4.63 17.51
C LYS A 4 8.20 -6.14 17.58
N ASP A 5 7.12 -6.93 17.66
CA ASP A 5 7.19 -8.39 17.69
C ASP A 5 7.15 -9.01 16.29
N LEU A 6 7.03 -8.15 15.26
CA LEU A 6 6.96 -8.60 13.88
C LEU A 6 8.33 -9.03 13.36
N SER A 7 8.39 -10.24 12.82
CA SER A 7 9.58 -10.75 12.13
C SER A 7 9.29 -10.87 10.63
N MET A 8 9.90 -10.03 9.82
CA MET A 8 9.81 -10.08 8.36
C MET A 8 11.03 -9.47 7.70
N ASN A 9 11.32 -9.89 6.47
CA ASN A 9 12.33 -9.21 5.66
C ASN A 9 11.63 -8.12 4.81
N PRO A 10 11.79 -6.83 5.13
CA PRO A 10 11.08 -5.75 4.44
C PRO A 10 11.44 -5.64 2.95
N PHE A 11 12.65 -6.01 2.57
CA PHE A 11 13.11 -5.95 1.17
C PHE A 11 12.40 -6.97 0.29
N THR A 12 12.11 -8.17 0.82
CA THR A 12 11.38 -9.19 0.07
C THR A 12 9.87 -9.03 0.17
N ALA A 13 9.36 -8.64 1.33
CA ALA A 13 7.93 -8.46 1.54
C ALA A 13 7.31 -7.46 0.57
N VAL A 14 7.97 -6.33 0.34
CA VAL A 14 7.47 -5.32 -0.60
C VAL A 14 7.90 -5.64 -2.04
N GLY A 15 9.21 -5.85 -2.28
CA GLY A 15 9.76 -5.90 -3.62
C GLY A 15 9.48 -7.19 -4.39
N ARG A 16 9.49 -8.34 -3.70
CA ARG A 16 9.32 -9.66 -4.31
C ARG A 16 7.92 -10.23 -4.08
N ASP A 17 7.46 -10.20 -2.85
CA ASP A 17 6.21 -10.87 -2.46
C ASP A 17 5.01 -9.99 -2.76
N TRP A 18 5.22 -8.67 -2.78
CA TRP A 18 4.26 -7.60 -3.00
C TRP A 18 3.30 -7.42 -1.82
N MET A 19 2.73 -6.24 -1.76
CA MET A 19 1.71 -5.92 -0.78
C MET A 19 0.53 -5.22 -1.46
N LEU A 20 -0.61 -5.14 -0.77
CA LEU A 20 -1.79 -4.45 -1.24
C LEU A 20 -1.97 -3.15 -0.43
N LEU A 21 -1.96 -2.02 -1.13
CA LEU A 21 -2.29 -0.71 -0.58
C LEU A 21 -3.78 -0.47 -0.77
N ALA A 22 -4.49 -0.15 0.30
CA ALA A 22 -5.92 0.15 0.24
C ALA A 22 -6.26 1.41 1.04
N ALA A 23 -7.21 2.18 0.54
CA ALA A 23 -7.75 3.37 1.20
C ALA A 23 -9.23 3.55 0.86
N GLY A 24 -9.94 4.23 1.73
CA GLY A 24 -11.37 4.45 1.64
C GLY A 24 -12.11 3.87 2.84
N ASN A 25 -13.42 3.98 2.80
CA ASN A 25 -14.31 3.51 3.85
C ASN A 25 -15.59 2.91 3.24
N GLU A 26 -16.42 2.33 4.10
CA GLU A 26 -17.67 1.65 3.68
C GLU A 26 -18.69 2.62 3.06
N THR A 27 -18.74 3.86 3.54
CA THR A 27 -19.76 4.85 3.13
C THR A 27 -19.41 5.51 1.80
N ASP A 28 -18.15 5.94 1.65
CA ASP A 28 -17.70 6.76 0.51
C ASP A 28 -16.94 5.95 -0.55
N GLY A 29 -16.91 4.64 -0.37
CA GLY A 29 -16.21 3.70 -1.22
C GLY A 29 -14.72 3.59 -0.92
N SER A 30 -14.13 2.55 -1.45
CA SER A 30 -12.71 2.20 -1.26
C SER A 30 -12.10 1.66 -2.53
N ASN A 31 -10.79 1.67 -2.59
CA ASN A 31 -10.04 1.01 -3.65
C ASN A 31 -8.68 0.53 -3.14
N ALA A 32 -8.15 -0.48 -3.82
CA ALA A 32 -6.83 -1.02 -3.51
C ALA A 32 -5.98 -1.20 -4.75
N MET A 33 -4.68 -1.27 -4.58
CA MET A 33 -3.72 -1.56 -5.65
C MET A 33 -2.53 -2.31 -5.11
N THR A 34 -1.94 -3.16 -5.93
CA THR A 34 -0.69 -3.82 -5.59
C THR A 34 0.46 -2.84 -5.65
N VAL A 35 1.33 -2.92 -4.65
CA VAL A 35 2.57 -2.17 -4.56
C VAL A 35 3.75 -3.12 -4.48
N SER A 36 4.80 -2.81 -5.22
CA SER A 36 6.10 -3.49 -5.20
C SER A 36 7.25 -2.53 -4.86
N TRP A 37 6.94 -1.28 -4.62
CA TRP A 37 7.85 -0.23 -4.18
C TRP A 37 7.31 0.37 -2.88
N GLY A 38 8.16 0.44 -1.88
CA GLY A 38 7.79 0.95 -0.57
C GLY A 38 8.86 0.68 0.48
N HIS A 39 8.66 1.22 1.65
CA HIS A 39 9.58 1.04 2.77
C HIS A 39 8.82 0.80 4.06
N LEU A 40 9.37 -0.06 4.90
CA LEU A 40 8.94 -0.30 6.27
C LEU A 40 10.09 0.13 7.18
N GLY A 41 9.85 1.00 8.13
CA GLY A 41 10.93 1.52 8.98
C GLY A 41 10.43 2.53 10.01
N ALA A 42 11.25 3.54 10.27
CA ALA A 42 10.95 4.62 11.20
C ALA A 42 11.48 5.95 10.67
N ILE A 43 10.71 7.01 10.84
CA ILE A 43 11.10 8.38 10.54
C ILE A 43 10.38 9.35 11.50
N TRP A 44 11.07 10.41 11.91
CA TRP A 44 10.58 11.48 12.81
C TRP A 44 10.20 11.07 14.23
N GLY A 45 10.58 9.88 14.66
CA GLY A 45 10.33 9.42 16.01
C GLY A 45 11.30 8.31 16.45
N ASN A 46 11.57 8.23 17.72
CA ASN A 46 12.55 7.26 18.27
C ASN A 46 12.04 5.81 18.22
N SER A 47 10.75 5.59 17.99
CA SER A 47 10.14 4.26 18.01
C SER A 47 8.86 4.18 17.19
N ASP A 48 8.47 5.24 16.49
CA ASP A 48 7.23 5.25 15.72
C ASP A 48 7.42 4.48 14.41
N PRO A 49 6.79 3.33 14.25
CA PRO A 49 6.88 2.59 13.01
C PRO A 49 6.15 3.33 11.90
N THR A 50 6.77 3.39 10.74
CA THR A 50 6.20 4.02 9.56
C THR A 50 6.27 3.12 8.34
N VAL A 51 5.34 3.31 7.42
CA VAL A 51 5.40 2.79 6.07
C VAL A 51 5.47 3.93 5.08
N VAL A 52 6.20 3.73 3.99
CA VAL A 52 6.24 4.66 2.86
C VAL A 52 5.76 3.92 1.63
N VAL A 53 4.77 4.47 0.96
CA VAL A 53 4.21 3.92 -0.28
C VAL A 53 4.24 4.97 -1.39
N TYR A 54 4.31 4.49 -2.64
CA TYR A 54 4.43 5.31 -3.82
C TYR A 54 3.27 5.00 -4.78
N VAL A 55 2.55 6.04 -5.20
CA VAL A 55 1.36 5.90 -6.06
C VAL A 55 1.51 6.81 -7.29
N ARG A 56 1.39 6.22 -8.49
CA ARG A 56 1.40 6.98 -9.74
C ARG A 56 0.13 7.82 -9.90
N PRO A 57 0.21 8.99 -10.57
CA PRO A 57 -0.94 9.89 -10.74
C PRO A 57 -2.18 9.23 -11.35
N GLN A 58 -1.99 8.29 -12.27
CA GLN A 58 -3.08 7.62 -13.00
C GLN A 58 -3.76 6.49 -12.23
N ARG A 59 -3.19 6.02 -11.11
CA ARG A 59 -3.80 4.94 -10.31
C ARG A 59 -5.07 5.43 -9.62
N TYR A 60 -6.15 4.65 -9.74
CA TYR A 60 -7.43 5.01 -9.11
C TYR A 60 -7.34 5.10 -7.59
N THR A 61 -6.55 4.25 -6.97
CA THR A 61 -6.28 4.28 -5.52
C THR A 61 -5.77 5.65 -5.05
N LYS A 62 -5.11 6.43 -5.94
CA LYS A 62 -4.65 7.78 -5.61
C LYS A 62 -5.77 8.72 -5.17
N VAL A 63 -6.95 8.61 -5.77
CA VAL A 63 -8.12 9.41 -5.40
C VAL A 63 -8.48 9.19 -3.93
N PHE A 64 -8.45 7.95 -3.48
CA PHE A 64 -8.72 7.58 -2.09
C PHE A 64 -7.55 7.96 -1.17
N MET A 65 -6.31 7.72 -1.57
CA MET A 65 -5.13 8.12 -0.80
C MET A 65 -5.06 9.64 -0.56
N ASP A 66 -5.48 10.44 -1.51
CA ASP A 66 -5.51 11.91 -1.36
C ASP A 66 -6.62 12.35 -0.41
N ARG A 67 -7.78 11.72 -0.51
CA ARG A 67 -8.99 12.06 0.27
C ARG A 67 -8.90 11.61 1.72
N GLU A 68 -8.47 10.37 1.95
CA GLU A 68 -8.53 9.73 3.26
C GLU A 68 -7.33 10.11 4.14
N THR A 69 -7.55 10.10 5.45
CA THR A 69 -6.49 10.29 6.46
C THR A 69 -5.80 8.99 6.84
N LYS A 70 -6.43 7.85 6.55
CA LYS A 70 -5.92 6.51 6.85
C LYS A 70 -5.84 5.66 5.59
N PHE A 71 -4.95 4.69 5.64
CA PHE A 71 -4.82 3.63 4.63
C PHE A 71 -4.31 2.35 5.27
N THR A 72 -4.41 1.25 4.56
CA THR A 72 -3.81 -0.02 4.97
C THR A 72 -2.74 -0.46 3.97
N LEU A 73 -1.77 -1.18 4.49
CA LEU A 73 -0.78 -1.93 3.71
C LEU A 73 -0.80 -3.37 4.19
N SER A 74 -1.16 -4.31 3.30
CA SER A 74 -1.40 -5.70 3.68
C SER A 74 -0.49 -6.66 2.92
N ALA A 75 0.08 -7.64 3.65
CA ALA A 75 0.75 -8.79 3.09
C ALA A 75 -0.23 -9.97 2.99
N PHE A 76 0.04 -10.88 2.07
CA PHE A 76 -0.82 -12.04 1.79
C PHE A 76 0.01 -13.32 1.75
N PRO A 77 -0.61 -14.48 1.97
CA PRO A 77 0.01 -15.77 1.72
C PRO A 77 0.49 -15.90 0.26
N ALA A 78 1.50 -16.72 0.03
CA ALA A 78 2.15 -16.83 -1.28
C ALA A 78 1.21 -17.32 -2.39
N ASP A 79 0.21 -18.13 -2.06
CA ASP A 79 -0.81 -18.64 -2.98
C ASP A 79 -1.77 -17.53 -3.47
N ARG A 80 -1.84 -16.38 -2.77
CA ARG A 80 -2.63 -15.21 -3.18
C ARG A 80 -1.90 -14.28 -4.17
N LYS A 81 -0.68 -14.61 -4.57
CA LYS A 81 0.07 -13.79 -5.53
C LYS A 81 -0.65 -13.55 -6.86
N PRO A 82 -1.41 -14.50 -7.44
CA PRO A 82 -2.26 -14.23 -8.61
C PRO A 82 -3.31 -13.16 -8.37
N ALA A 83 -3.92 -13.11 -7.18
CA ALA A 83 -4.87 -12.05 -6.80
C ALA A 83 -4.17 -10.68 -6.76
N LEU A 84 -2.97 -10.60 -6.18
CA LEU A 84 -2.17 -9.37 -6.18
C LEU A 84 -1.79 -8.92 -7.60
N ALA A 85 -1.45 -9.85 -8.49
CA ALA A 85 -1.18 -9.55 -9.90
C ALA A 85 -2.42 -8.94 -10.58
N TYR A 86 -3.60 -9.51 -10.33
CA TYR A 86 -4.86 -8.99 -10.83
C TYR A 86 -5.13 -7.57 -10.30
N MET A 87 -5.04 -7.37 -8.98
CA MET A 87 -5.23 -6.07 -8.33
C MET A 87 -4.27 -4.99 -8.83
N GLY A 88 -3.09 -5.38 -9.29
CA GLY A 88 -2.08 -4.48 -9.85
C GLY A 88 -2.32 -4.09 -11.31
N SER A 89 -2.99 -4.93 -12.10
CA SER A 89 -3.16 -4.77 -13.55
C SER A 89 -4.55 -4.25 -13.97
N HIS A 90 -5.56 -4.31 -13.09
CA HIS A 90 -6.93 -3.88 -13.36
C HIS A 90 -7.28 -2.59 -12.60
N SER A 91 -8.26 -1.84 -13.12
CA SER A 91 -8.71 -0.59 -12.49
C SER A 91 -10.06 -0.76 -11.81
N GLY A 92 -10.16 -0.30 -10.56
CA GLY A 92 -11.45 -0.22 -9.86
C GLY A 92 -12.41 0.84 -10.42
N ARG A 93 -12.00 1.60 -11.46
CA ARG A 93 -12.93 2.45 -12.23
C ARG A 93 -13.81 1.64 -13.16
N ASP A 94 -13.33 0.48 -13.60
CA ASP A 94 -13.95 -0.27 -14.68
C ASP A 94 -14.69 -1.51 -14.17
N GLU A 95 -14.34 -1.99 -12.97
CA GLU A 95 -14.85 -3.24 -12.42
C GLU A 95 -14.68 -3.33 -10.88
N ASP A 96 -15.40 -4.25 -10.26
CA ASP A 96 -15.13 -4.68 -8.88
C ASP A 96 -13.96 -5.68 -8.89
N LYS A 97 -12.75 -5.12 -8.96
CA LYS A 97 -11.55 -5.94 -9.08
C LYS A 97 -11.21 -6.74 -7.81
N ALA A 98 -11.69 -6.32 -6.63
CA ALA A 98 -11.50 -7.09 -5.41
C ALA A 98 -12.30 -8.39 -5.47
N ALA A 99 -13.58 -8.31 -5.81
CA ALA A 99 -14.43 -9.49 -6.01
C ALA A 99 -13.87 -10.41 -7.12
N ASN A 100 -13.46 -9.83 -8.26
CA ASN A 100 -12.88 -10.59 -9.36
C ASN A 100 -11.53 -11.26 -9.01
N ALA A 101 -10.77 -10.69 -8.09
CA ALA A 101 -9.54 -11.28 -7.56
C ALA A 101 -9.79 -12.30 -6.44
N GLY A 102 -11.03 -12.49 -6.00
CA GLY A 102 -11.38 -13.35 -4.88
C GLY A 102 -10.88 -12.81 -3.53
N LEU A 103 -10.95 -11.49 -3.37
CA LEU A 103 -10.61 -10.79 -2.14
C LEU A 103 -11.86 -10.15 -1.54
N THR A 104 -12.02 -10.30 -0.24
CA THR A 104 -13.17 -9.82 0.53
C THR A 104 -12.80 -8.58 1.33
N PRO A 105 -13.30 -7.38 0.95
CA PRO A 105 -13.05 -6.17 1.72
C PRO A 105 -13.67 -6.25 3.11
N VAL A 106 -12.93 -5.81 4.12
CA VAL A 106 -13.40 -5.63 5.50
C VAL A 106 -13.09 -4.21 5.96
N TYR A 107 -14.02 -3.59 6.66
CA TYR A 107 -13.91 -2.21 7.11
C TYR A 107 -13.70 -2.16 8.63
N PHE A 108 -12.65 -1.48 9.04
CA PHE A 108 -12.28 -1.31 10.45
C PHE A 108 -11.39 -0.07 10.63
N ASP A 109 -11.40 0.50 11.80
CA ASP A 109 -10.57 1.67 12.14
C ASP A 109 -10.74 2.89 11.19
N GLY A 110 -11.87 2.97 10.49
CA GLY A 110 -12.16 4.03 9.52
C GLY A 110 -11.41 3.88 8.18
N THR A 111 -11.00 2.67 7.85
CA THR A 111 -10.34 2.31 6.59
C THR A 111 -10.77 0.92 6.12
N VAL A 112 -10.11 0.37 5.11
CA VAL A 112 -10.42 -0.92 4.50
C VAL A 112 -9.21 -1.85 4.51
N GLY A 113 -9.45 -3.12 4.81
CA GLY A 113 -8.49 -4.23 4.63
C GLY A 113 -9.14 -5.39 3.87
N PHE A 114 -8.57 -6.59 4.00
CA PHE A 114 -9.05 -7.78 3.31
C PHE A 114 -8.98 -8.99 4.24
N GLU A 115 -10.00 -9.85 4.22
CA GLU A 115 -10.07 -11.06 5.04
C GLU A 115 -8.88 -12.00 4.79
N GLU A 116 -8.44 -12.10 3.53
CA GLU A 116 -7.40 -13.04 3.10
C GLU A 116 -5.97 -12.53 3.39
N ALA A 117 -5.83 -11.33 3.95
CA ALA A 117 -4.51 -10.80 4.32
C ALA A 117 -3.93 -11.57 5.51
N SER A 118 -2.67 -11.99 5.41
CA SER A 118 -1.94 -12.59 6.53
C SER A 118 -1.47 -11.55 7.55
N LEU A 119 -1.26 -10.32 7.09
CA LEU A 119 -0.84 -9.19 7.93
C LEU A 119 -1.37 -7.89 7.35
N THR A 120 -1.91 -7.02 8.20
CA THR A 120 -2.38 -5.69 7.78
C THR A 120 -1.85 -4.63 8.72
N PHE A 121 -1.12 -3.67 8.17
CA PHE A 121 -0.76 -2.43 8.83
C PHE A 121 -1.86 -1.40 8.61
N VAL A 122 -2.42 -0.86 9.68
CA VAL A 122 -3.28 0.33 9.64
C VAL A 122 -2.41 1.55 9.84
N CYS A 123 -2.51 2.51 8.94
CA CYS A 123 -1.62 3.65 8.90
C CYS A 123 -2.40 4.97 8.89
N GLU A 124 -1.99 5.90 9.72
CA GLU A 124 -2.39 7.30 9.65
C GLU A 124 -1.45 8.04 8.70
N LYS A 125 -1.99 8.69 7.67
CA LYS A 125 -1.20 9.47 6.72
C LYS A 125 -0.66 10.73 7.40
N ILE A 126 0.65 10.82 7.55
CA ILE A 126 1.32 11.93 8.25
C ILE A 126 2.13 12.85 7.33
N TYR A 127 2.42 12.40 6.12
CA TYR A 127 3.12 13.22 5.13
C TYR A 127 2.75 12.80 3.71
N THR A 128 2.67 13.77 2.82
CA THR A 128 2.51 13.56 1.37
C THR A 128 3.55 14.41 0.65
N GLY A 129 4.30 13.79 -0.25
CA GLY A 129 5.32 14.44 -1.06
C GLY A 129 5.31 13.92 -2.49
N ARG A 130 6.14 14.52 -3.34
CA ARG A 130 6.33 14.06 -4.74
C ARG A 130 7.78 13.70 -4.97
N ILE A 131 8.01 12.67 -5.77
CA ILE A 131 9.32 12.43 -6.36
C ILE A 131 9.52 13.51 -7.43
N LEU A 132 10.63 14.23 -7.36
CA LEU A 132 10.97 15.31 -8.26
C LEU A 132 12.11 14.89 -9.20
N GLU A 133 12.02 15.27 -10.48
CA GLU A 133 12.99 14.92 -11.51
C GLU A 133 14.41 15.40 -11.17
N GLU A 134 14.52 16.59 -10.63
CA GLU A 134 15.80 17.19 -10.21
C GLU A 134 16.47 16.45 -9.06
N GLY A 135 15.71 15.70 -8.26
CA GLY A 135 16.24 14.92 -7.13
C GLY A 135 17.02 13.67 -7.52
N PHE A 136 16.92 13.23 -8.78
CA PHE A 136 17.66 12.03 -9.22
C PHE A 136 19.12 12.33 -9.49
N SER A 137 20.03 11.74 -8.71
CA SER A 137 21.46 11.73 -8.99
C SER A 137 21.79 10.79 -10.16
N ASP A 138 21.16 9.61 -10.23
CA ASP A 138 21.22 8.70 -11.35
C ASP A 138 20.12 9.02 -12.37
N LYS A 139 20.50 9.64 -13.47
CA LYS A 139 19.58 10.06 -14.54
C LYS A 139 19.01 8.90 -15.37
N SER A 140 19.54 7.70 -15.23
CA SER A 140 18.97 6.51 -15.87
C SER A 140 17.64 6.09 -15.25
N ILE A 141 17.44 6.37 -13.96
CA ILE A 141 16.23 6.00 -13.22
C ILE A 141 14.97 6.69 -13.79
N PRO A 142 14.92 8.04 -13.90
CA PRO A 142 13.74 8.69 -14.46
C PRO A 142 13.55 8.34 -15.94
N THR A 143 14.61 8.19 -16.71
CA THR A 143 14.53 7.79 -18.13
C THR A 143 13.85 6.42 -18.28
N LYS A 144 14.24 5.46 -17.45
CA LYS A 144 13.71 4.08 -17.49
C LYS A 144 12.30 3.97 -16.93
N ASN A 145 12.03 4.61 -15.78
CA ASN A 145 10.82 4.37 -15.01
C ASN A 145 9.73 5.43 -15.23
N TYR A 146 10.08 6.61 -15.72
CA TYR A 146 9.16 7.75 -15.89
C TYR A 146 9.23 8.38 -17.28
N PRO A 147 9.07 7.59 -18.37
CA PRO A 147 9.15 8.15 -19.73
C PRO A 147 8.05 9.20 -20.01
N LEU A 148 6.94 9.13 -19.28
CA LEU A 148 5.82 10.08 -19.35
C LEU A 148 5.86 11.15 -18.25
N LYS A 149 6.95 11.22 -17.47
CA LYS A 149 7.10 12.13 -16.31
C LYS A 149 5.99 12.00 -15.27
N ASP A 150 5.38 10.83 -15.17
CA ASP A 150 4.29 10.46 -14.26
C ASP A 150 4.85 10.04 -12.87
N TYR A 151 5.65 10.93 -12.29
CA TYR A 151 6.33 10.70 -11.01
C TYR A 151 5.35 10.34 -9.89
N HIS A 152 5.74 9.37 -9.06
CA HIS A 152 4.94 8.94 -7.93
C HIS A 152 4.74 10.05 -6.90
N THR A 153 3.56 10.05 -6.31
CA THR A 153 3.32 10.67 -5.01
C THR A 153 3.77 9.70 -3.92
N MET A 154 4.54 10.20 -2.98
CA MET A 154 4.99 9.49 -1.79
C MET A 154 4.05 9.79 -0.64
N TYR A 155 3.58 8.76 0.06
CA TYR A 155 2.80 8.89 1.29
C TYR A 155 3.54 8.20 2.41
N VAL A 156 3.72 8.92 3.53
CA VAL A 156 4.26 8.36 4.77
C VAL A 156 3.11 8.15 5.73
N GLY A 157 2.95 6.93 6.20
CA GLY A 157 1.95 6.54 7.18
C GLY A 157 2.60 6.11 8.50
N ARG A 158 2.11 6.67 9.62
CA ARG A 158 2.40 6.13 10.95
C ARG A 158 1.57 4.87 11.15
N VAL A 159 2.19 3.77 11.52
CA VAL A 159 1.49 2.54 11.86
C VAL A 159 0.80 2.71 13.21
N THR A 160 -0.53 2.63 13.21
CA THR A 160 -1.36 2.79 14.42
C THR A 160 -1.88 1.46 14.95
N ALA A 161 -1.99 0.45 14.10
CA ALA A 161 -2.36 -0.90 14.47
C ALA A 161 -1.78 -1.94 13.49
N VAL A 162 -1.59 -3.15 13.98
CA VAL A 162 -1.16 -4.30 13.18
C VAL A 162 -2.09 -5.48 13.48
N TYR A 163 -2.73 -5.97 12.44
CA TYR A 163 -3.56 -7.17 12.49
C TYR A 163 -2.84 -8.30 11.77
N ALA A 164 -2.62 -9.40 12.47
CA ALA A 164 -2.12 -10.63 11.89
C ALA A 164 -3.23 -11.67 11.90
N ASN A 165 -3.47 -12.28 10.74
CA ASN A 165 -4.33 -13.43 10.64
C ASN A 165 -3.47 -14.66 10.92
N THR A 166 -3.53 -15.15 12.15
CA THR A 166 -2.93 -16.43 12.50
C THR A 166 -3.95 -17.50 12.11
N GLU A 167 -3.77 -18.12 10.94
CA GLU A 167 -4.42 -19.42 10.71
C GLU A 167 -3.92 -20.36 11.81
N GLU A 168 -4.84 -20.86 12.64
CA GLU A 168 -4.59 -21.97 13.55
C GLU A 168 -4.40 -23.29 12.77
#